data_d138123fd9c579ab349fe242e8be8f6a
#
_entry.id   d138123fd9c579ab349fe242e8be8f6a
#
_cell.length_a   1.000
_cell.length_b   1.000
_cell.length_c   1.000
_cell.angle_alpha   90.00
_cell.angle_beta   90.00
_cell.angle_gamma   90.00
#
_symmetry.space_group_name_H-M   'P 1'
#
loop_
_entity.id
_entity.type
_entity.pdbx_description
1 polymer ?
#
loop_
_entity_poly.entity_id
_entity_poly.type
_entity_poly.pdbx_seq_one_letter_code
_entity_poly.pdbx_strand_id
1 'polypeptide(L)'
;MDGEATPAPDPAFDLARAPAAAPAGLWATVVGSVDAMLRAYYGIREFTDDPDCLFRVALVPAGEPVRLSDGTEIAAGEPIGALHWWNEHMPRYSDRGPDLVWAGMMRRRVGYSLQLLIEFAEREPEWRQVRAFRGDTTLASGLGNGQTRRVARHLGFELIEPPPSRLHRLHTFTTSFNTWALTRAFNPAALPRQPFLRGWHEWWMSRAMLRRRYARSARHRAIRPAIRSGDRMA
;
A
#
# COMPACT_ATOMS: atom_id res chain seq x y z
N MET A 1 15.27 45.39 12.94
CA MET A 1 14.00 44.66 13.05
C MET A 1 13.77 44.05 11.69
N ASP A 2 14.41 42.90 11.50
CA ASP A 2 14.33 42.19 10.21
C ASP A 2 13.17 41.17 10.31
N GLY A 3 12.09 41.51 9.59
CA GLY A 3 10.91 40.67 9.51
C GLY A 3 11.22 39.43 8.65
N GLU A 4 11.43 38.30 9.29
CA GLU A 4 11.58 36.99 8.68
C GLU A 4 10.27 36.61 7.97
N ALA A 5 10.26 36.74 6.64
CA ALA A 5 9.12 36.38 5.82
C ALA A 5 8.94 34.87 5.88
N THR A 6 7.83 34.39 6.44
CA THR A 6 7.42 33.02 6.41
C THR A 6 7.32 32.57 4.94
N PRO A 7 8.06 31.52 4.50
CA PRO A 7 7.98 31.06 3.13
C PRO A 7 6.56 30.60 2.81
N ALA A 8 6.03 31.07 1.67
CA ALA A 8 4.73 30.64 1.17
C ALA A 8 4.71 29.10 1.00
N PRO A 9 3.59 28.43 1.28
CA PRO A 9 3.48 26.98 1.10
C PRO A 9 3.73 26.62 -0.36
N ASP A 10 4.58 25.61 -0.57
CA ASP A 10 4.95 25.10 -1.89
C ASP A 10 3.70 24.58 -2.62
N PRO A 11 3.29 25.17 -3.75
CA PRO A 11 2.10 24.75 -4.49
C PRO A 11 2.19 23.28 -4.99
N ALA A 12 3.40 22.73 -5.15
CA ALA A 12 3.59 21.32 -5.48
C ALA A 12 3.13 20.38 -4.35
N PHE A 13 3.15 20.87 -3.09
CA PHE A 13 2.69 20.09 -1.95
C PHE A 13 1.16 19.99 -1.88
N ASP A 14 0.45 21.01 -2.34
CA ASP A 14 -1.02 21.06 -2.32
C ASP A 14 -1.65 20.19 -3.44
N LEU A 15 -1.02 20.15 -4.62
CA LEU A 15 -1.46 19.25 -5.72
C LEU A 15 -1.32 17.76 -5.38
N ALA A 16 -0.34 17.41 -4.54
CA ALA A 16 -0.13 16.04 -4.08
C ALA A 16 -1.14 15.61 -3.00
N ARG A 17 -1.84 16.56 -2.39
CA ARG A 17 -2.78 16.34 -1.30
C ARG A 17 -4.24 16.28 -1.75
N ALA A 18 -4.51 16.64 -3.02
CA ALA A 18 -5.86 16.57 -3.55
C ALA A 18 -6.35 15.11 -3.53
N PRO A 19 -7.47 14.81 -2.85
CA PRO A 19 -8.07 13.48 -2.91
C PRO A 19 -8.32 13.12 -4.36
N ALA A 20 -8.16 11.86 -4.72
CA ALA A 20 -8.51 11.38 -6.05
C ALA A 20 -9.97 11.78 -6.30
N ALA A 21 -10.23 12.66 -7.29
CA ALA A 21 -11.60 13.02 -7.61
C ALA A 21 -12.37 11.72 -7.87
N ALA A 22 -13.57 11.63 -7.29
CA ALA A 22 -14.43 10.47 -7.49
C ALA A 22 -14.53 10.16 -8.98
N PRO A 23 -14.42 8.89 -9.37
CA PRO A 23 -14.49 8.51 -10.78
C PRO A 23 -15.83 8.97 -11.37
N ALA A 24 -15.78 9.83 -12.38
CA ALA A 24 -16.97 10.29 -13.06
C ALA A 24 -17.37 9.27 -14.13
N GLY A 25 -18.59 8.73 -14.04
CA GLY A 25 -19.21 7.91 -15.08
C GLY A 25 -19.66 6.52 -14.62
N LEU A 26 -20.54 5.92 -15.42
CA LEU A 26 -21.14 4.59 -15.19
C LEU A 26 -20.08 3.50 -14.97
N TRP A 27 -18.97 3.54 -15.73
CA TRP A 27 -17.88 2.57 -15.60
C TRP A 27 -17.27 2.56 -14.20
N ALA A 28 -17.02 3.72 -13.65
CA ALA A 28 -16.44 3.86 -12.33
C ALA A 28 -17.36 3.39 -11.22
N THR A 29 -18.66 3.62 -11.36
CA THR A 29 -19.69 3.09 -10.44
C THR A 29 -19.70 1.57 -10.47
N VAL A 30 -19.69 0.96 -11.68
CA VAL A 30 -19.66 -0.49 -11.84
C VAL A 30 -18.39 -1.08 -11.23
N VAL A 31 -17.21 -0.53 -11.56
CA VAL A 31 -15.94 -1.00 -11.02
C VAL A 31 -15.89 -0.84 -9.49
N GLY A 32 -16.38 0.28 -8.96
CA GLY A 32 -16.47 0.49 -7.51
C GLY A 32 -17.39 -0.50 -6.81
N SER A 33 -18.52 -0.85 -7.43
CA SER A 33 -19.44 -1.86 -6.88
C SER A 33 -18.82 -3.26 -6.89
N VAL A 34 -18.13 -3.63 -7.96
CA VAL A 34 -17.40 -4.91 -8.05
C VAL A 34 -16.26 -4.96 -7.03
N ASP A 35 -15.49 -3.87 -6.89
CA ASP A 35 -14.44 -3.78 -5.88
C ASP A 35 -15.01 -3.92 -4.45
N ALA A 36 -16.13 -3.25 -4.15
CA ALA A 36 -16.79 -3.37 -2.85
C ALA A 36 -17.27 -4.80 -2.57
N MET A 37 -17.83 -5.48 -3.57
CA MET A 37 -18.23 -6.88 -3.46
C MET A 37 -17.03 -7.80 -3.22
N LEU A 38 -15.93 -7.62 -3.97
CA LEU A 38 -14.71 -8.39 -3.79
C LEU A 38 -14.08 -8.14 -2.42
N ARG A 39 -14.07 -6.90 -1.94
CA ARG A 39 -13.60 -6.56 -0.60
C ARG A 39 -14.39 -7.29 0.48
N ALA A 40 -15.71 -7.29 0.37
CA ALA A 40 -16.58 -8.00 1.31
C ALA A 40 -16.32 -9.51 1.27
N TYR A 41 -16.18 -10.08 0.06
CA TYR A 41 -15.92 -11.52 -0.12
C TYR A 41 -14.56 -11.97 0.44
N TYR A 42 -13.50 -11.17 0.25
CA TYR A 42 -12.16 -11.48 0.75
C TYR A 42 -11.90 -10.97 2.17
N GLY A 43 -12.88 -10.38 2.83
CA GLY A 43 -12.72 -9.80 4.18
C GLY A 43 -11.70 -8.67 4.24
N ILE A 44 -11.52 -7.95 3.12
CA ILE A 44 -10.62 -6.80 3.05
C ILE A 44 -11.25 -5.63 3.79
N ARG A 45 -10.54 -5.10 4.79
CA ARG A 45 -11.00 -3.97 5.59
C ARG A 45 -10.01 -2.81 5.62
N GLU A 46 -10.58 -1.66 5.79
CA GLU A 46 -9.87 -0.44 6.11
C GLU A 46 -9.54 -0.46 7.60
N PHE A 47 -8.28 -0.36 7.95
CA PHE A 47 -7.82 -0.40 9.34
C PHE A 47 -7.59 1.00 9.92
N THR A 48 -7.77 2.02 9.11
CA THR A 48 -7.70 3.45 9.45
C THR A 48 -8.53 4.25 8.44
N ASP A 49 -8.96 5.43 8.82
CA ASP A 49 -9.60 6.43 7.97
C ASP A 49 -8.61 7.49 7.43
N ASP A 50 -7.32 7.34 7.73
CA ASP A 50 -6.28 8.30 7.33
C ASP A 50 -6.10 8.30 5.80
N PRO A 51 -6.30 9.43 5.11
CA PRO A 51 -6.21 9.54 3.66
C PRO A 51 -4.79 9.34 3.10
N ASP A 52 -3.76 9.41 3.94
CA ASP A 52 -2.39 9.13 3.55
C ASP A 52 -2.03 7.64 3.65
N CYS A 53 -2.94 6.81 4.20
CA CYS A 53 -2.77 5.37 4.21
C CYS A 53 -3.02 4.78 2.82
N LEU A 54 -2.07 3.97 2.33
CA LEU A 54 -2.12 3.35 1.01
C LEU A 54 -2.56 1.88 1.04
N PHE A 55 -2.84 1.32 2.23
CA PHE A 55 -3.16 -0.09 2.36
C PHE A 55 -4.51 -0.34 3.01
N ARG A 56 -5.16 -1.38 2.52
CA ARG A 56 -6.21 -2.14 3.18
C ARG A 56 -5.64 -3.50 3.58
N VAL A 57 -6.28 -4.20 4.49
CA VAL A 57 -5.78 -5.48 5.01
C VAL A 57 -6.86 -6.55 5.02
N ALA A 58 -6.44 -7.80 4.84
CA ALA A 58 -7.27 -8.97 5.09
C ALA A 58 -6.48 -9.99 5.92
N LEU A 59 -7.19 -10.73 6.77
CA LEU A 59 -6.61 -11.87 7.46
C LEU A 59 -6.91 -13.11 6.62
N VAL A 60 -5.88 -13.76 6.11
CA VAL A 60 -6.02 -14.91 5.21
C VAL A 60 -5.09 -16.05 5.63
N PRO A 61 -5.44 -17.32 5.35
CA PRO A 61 -4.51 -18.42 5.54
C PRO A 61 -3.37 -18.35 4.52
N ALA A 62 -2.15 -18.68 4.93
CA ALA A 62 -1.05 -18.89 4.01
C ALA A 62 -1.34 -20.10 3.10
N GLY A 63 -1.22 -19.92 1.79
CA GLY A 63 -1.48 -21.01 0.82
C GLY A 63 -0.44 -22.12 0.89
N GLU A 64 0.81 -21.77 1.18
CA GLU A 64 1.97 -22.67 1.22
C GLU A 64 2.90 -22.29 2.38
N PRO A 65 3.78 -23.21 2.82
CA PRO A 65 4.78 -22.87 3.82
C PRO A 65 5.79 -21.87 3.25
N VAL A 66 6.14 -20.87 4.03
CA VAL A 66 7.08 -19.82 3.64
C VAL A 66 8.15 -19.65 4.72
N ARG A 67 9.41 -19.54 4.30
CA ARG A 67 10.53 -19.21 5.18
C ARG A 67 11.17 -17.90 4.74
N LEU A 68 11.19 -16.95 5.64
CA LEU A 68 11.79 -15.63 5.42
C LEU A 68 13.26 -15.61 5.85
N SER A 69 14.02 -14.66 5.32
CA SER A 69 15.49 -14.56 5.55
C SER A 69 15.85 -14.24 6.99
N ASP A 70 14.92 -13.70 7.78
CA ASP A 70 15.12 -13.45 9.22
C ASP A 70 14.82 -14.68 10.11
N GLY A 71 14.56 -15.85 9.49
CA GLY A 71 14.24 -17.09 10.18
C GLY A 71 12.77 -17.27 10.53
N THR A 72 11.89 -16.32 10.16
CA THR A 72 10.44 -16.49 10.37
C THR A 72 9.91 -17.58 9.44
N GLU A 73 9.28 -18.58 10.01
CA GLU A 73 8.63 -19.69 9.28
C GLU A 73 7.12 -19.58 9.42
N ILE A 74 6.40 -19.66 8.33
CA ILE A 74 4.94 -19.64 8.25
C ILE A 74 4.50 -20.99 7.69
N ALA A 75 3.63 -21.69 8.40
CA ALA A 75 3.07 -22.94 7.93
C ALA A 75 1.92 -22.70 6.95
N ALA A 76 1.64 -23.68 6.07
CA ALA A 76 0.42 -23.65 5.26
C ALA A 76 -0.81 -23.60 6.17
N GLY A 77 -1.78 -22.73 5.84
CA GLY A 77 -2.97 -22.50 6.65
C GLY A 77 -2.77 -21.55 7.84
N GLU A 78 -1.55 -21.17 8.18
CA GLU A 78 -1.28 -20.19 9.24
C GLU A 78 -1.82 -18.81 8.85
N PRO A 79 -2.46 -18.05 9.79
CA PRO A 79 -3.00 -16.74 9.47
C PRO A 79 -1.91 -15.72 9.19
N ILE A 80 -2.03 -15.05 8.06
CA ILE A 80 -1.16 -13.95 7.62
C ILE A 80 -1.97 -12.70 7.30
N GLY A 81 -1.34 -11.54 7.34
CA GLY A 81 -1.93 -10.29 6.91
C GLY A 81 -1.70 -10.07 5.41
N ALA A 82 -2.76 -10.11 4.60
CA ALA A 82 -2.69 -9.73 3.20
C ALA A 82 -2.84 -8.21 3.07
N LEU A 83 -1.89 -7.57 2.37
CA LEU A 83 -1.89 -6.13 2.09
C LEU A 83 -2.45 -5.88 0.71
N HIS A 84 -3.46 -5.03 0.63
CA HIS A 84 -4.09 -4.61 -0.61
C HIS A 84 -3.90 -3.11 -0.80
N TRP A 85 -3.63 -2.68 -2.03
CA TRP A 85 -3.54 -1.26 -2.33
C TRP A 85 -4.90 -0.58 -2.20
N TRP A 86 -4.91 0.56 -1.54
CA TRP A 86 -6.07 1.44 -1.48
C TRP A 86 -6.01 2.41 -2.67
N ASN A 87 -6.57 1.97 -3.80
CA ASN A 87 -6.41 2.65 -5.08
C ASN A 87 -6.90 4.10 -5.07
N GLU A 88 -7.94 4.39 -4.28
CA GLU A 88 -8.51 5.73 -4.14
C GLU A 88 -7.54 6.72 -3.44
N HIS A 89 -6.63 6.20 -2.60
CA HIS A 89 -5.61 6.98 -1.89
C HIS A 89 -4.28 7.06 -2.66
N MET A 90 -4.17 6.32 -3.78
CA MET A 90 -2.93 6.32 -4.57
C MET A 90 -2.67 7.70 -5.18
N PRO A 91 -1.48 8.28 -4.99
CA PRO A 91 -1.10 9.50 -5.66
C PRO A 91 -1.15 9.35 -7.17
N ARG A 92 -1.78 10.29 -7.84
CA ARG A 92 -1.88 10.29 -9.31
C ARG A 92 -0.53 10.54 -9.96
N TYR A 93 -0.33 9.96 -11.11
CA TYR A 93 0.78 10.34 -11.99
C TYR A 93 0.49 11.67 -12.66
N SER A 94 1.55 12.44 -12.92
CA SER A 94 1.50 13.48 -13.94
C SER A 94 1.39 12.84 -15.32
N ASP A 95 1.01 13.61 -16.34
CA ASP A 95 0.94 13.12 -17.73
C ASP A 95 2.28 12.58 -18.25
N ARG A 96 3.39 13.05 -17.66
CA ARG A 96 4.75 12.56 -17.93
C ARG A 96 5.09 11.23 -17.25
N GLY A 97 4.22 10.76 -16.34
CA GLY A 97 4.41 9.55 -15.54
C GLY A 97 5.03 9.80 -14.17
N PRO A 98 5.44 8.72 -13.47
CA PRO A 98 6.05 8.83 -12.16
C PRO A 98 7.44 9.46 -12.26
N ASP A 99 7.67 10.50 -11.49
CA ASP A 99 8.94 11.18 -11.32
C ASP A 99 9.56 10.93 -9.93
N LEU A 100 10.70 11.55 -9.65
CA LEU A 100 11.40 11.40 -8.36
C LEU A 100 10.58 11.98 -7.19
N VAL A 101 9.78 13.03 -7.44
CA VAL A 101 8.92 13.64 -6.42
C VAL A 101 7.82 12.65 -6.05
N TRP A 102 7.16 12.08 -7.05
CA TRP A 102 6.16 11.03 -6.86
C TRP A 102 6.75 9.80 -6.14
N ALA A 103 7.92 9.32 -6.57
CA ALA A 103 8.59 8.19 -5.93
C ALA A 103 8.94 8.49 -4.46
N GLY A 104 9.39 9.70 -4.15
CA GLY A 104 9.65 10.16 -2.79
C GLY A 104 8.39 10.19 -1.92
N MET A 105 7.28 10.69 -2.48
CA MET A 105 5.97 10.70 -1.83
C MET A 105 5.45 9.29 -1.57
N MET A 106 5.48 8.42 -2.57
CA MET A 106 5.10 7.00 -2.42
C MET A 106 5.88 6.31 -1.32
N ARG A 107 7.19 6.49 -1.29
CA ARG A 107 8.04 5.92 -0.24
C ARG A 107 7.63 6.40 1.16
N ARG A 108 7.32 7.68 1.32
CA ARG A 108 6.87 8.24 2.61
C ARG A 108 5.52 7.68 3.03
N ARG A 109 4.55 7.64 2.10
CA ARG A 109 3.19 7.14 2.39
C ARG A 109 3.19 5.63 2.66
N VAL A 110 3.96 4.83 1.91
CA VAL A 110 4.15 3.40 2.20
C VAL A 110 4.72 3.22 3.60
N GLY A 111 5.79 3.93 3.94
CA GLY A 111 6.38 3.85 5.28
C GLY A 111 5.39 4.25 6.38
N TYR A 112 4.60 5.29 6.15
CA TYR A 112 3.55 5.73 7.07
C TYR A 112 2.44 4.69 7.23
N SER A 113 1.95 4.14 6.12
CA SER A 113 0.93 3.08 6.15
C SER A 113 1.39 1.85 6.92
N LEU A 114 2.68 1.48 6.79
CA LEU A 114 3.27 0.38 7.55
C LEU A 114 3.41 0.68 9.05
N GLN A 115 3.55 1.95 9.44
CA GLN A 115 3.49 2.37 10.85
C GLN A 115 2.08 2.21 11.42
N LEU A 116 1.07 2.70 10.70
CA LEU A 116 -0.34 2.53 11.08
C LEU A 116 -0.71 1.05 11.20
N LEU A 117 -0.18 0.21 10.28
CA LEU A 117 -0.39 -1.24 10.32
C LEU A 117 0.16 -1.89 11.58
N ILE A 118 1.33 -1.46 12.08
CA ILE A 118 1.86 -1.97 13.35
C ILE A 118 0.91 -1.65 14.49
N GLU A 119 0.49 -0.40 14.60
CA GLU A 119 -0.40 0.07 15.66
C GLU A 119 -1.73 -0.70 15.64
N PHE A 120 -2.29 -0.91 14.45
CA PHE A 120 -3.48 -1.72 14.25
C PHE A 120 -3.25 -3.17 14.68
N ALA A 121 -2.20 -3.83 14.16
CA ALA A 121 -1.93 -5.24 14.44
C ALA A 121 -1.56 -5.53 15.91
N GLU A 122 -1.13 -4.51 16.67
CA GLU A 122 -0.88 -4.62 18.11
C GLU A 122 -2.15 -4.43 18.94
N ARG A 123 -3.07 -3.57 18.47
CA ARG A 123 -4.33 -3.27 19.15
C ARG A 123 -5.34 -4.39 18.98
N GLU A 124 -5.48 -4.91 17.75
CA GLU A 124 -6.50 -5.90 17.40
C GLU A 124 -6.10 -7.31 17.85
N PRO A 125 -6.91 -7.98 18.74
CA PRO A 125 -6.54 -9.27 19.29
C PRO A 125 -6.31 -10.37 18.25
N GLU A 126 -7.15 -10.44 17.21
CA GLU A 126 -7.04 -11.44 16.13
C GLU A 126 -5.78 -11.28 15.27
N TRP A 127 -5.19 -10.05 15.23
CA TRP A 127 -3.96 -9.75 14.50
C TRP A 127 -2.68 -10.01 15.31
N ARG A 128 -2.79 -10.26 16.60
CA ARG A 128 -1.61 -10.52 17.46
C ARG A 128 -0.85 -11.78 17.06
N GLN A 129 -1.56 -12.78 16.54
CA GLN A 129 -0.98 -14.04 16.07
C GLN A 129 -0.32 -13.92 14.68
N VAL A 130 -0.61 -12.88 13.91
CA VAL A 130 -0.03 -12.68 12.57
C VAL A 130 1.47 -12.49 12.69
N ARG A 131 2.23 -13.40 12.08
CA ARG A 131 3.70 -13.40 12.10
C ARG A 131 4.32 -12.80 10.85
N ALA A 132 3.57 -12.75 9.74
CA ALA A 132 4.03 -12.17 8.49
C ALA A 132 2.90 -11.46 7.74
N PHE A 133 3.31 -10.53 6.88
CA PHE A 133 2.44 -9.80 5.97
C PHE A 133 2.86 -10.08 4.54
N ARG A 134 1.87 -10.28 3.67
CA ARG A 134 2.06 -10.50 2.24
C ARG A 134 1.37 -9.39 1.46
N GLY A 135 2.05 -8.82 0.49
CA GLY A 135 1.47 -7.92 -0.49
C GLY A 135 1.70 -8.46 -1.89
N ASP A 136 0.68 -8.42 -2.71
CA ASP A 136 0.78 -8.73 -4.13
C ASP A 136 0.86 -7.41 -4.89
N THR A 137 1.89 -7.20 -5.70
CA THR A 137 2.01 -5.94 -6.41
C THR A 137 2.47 -6.10 -7.84
N THR A 138 1.78 -5.36 -8.71
CA THR A 138 2.18 -5.11 -10.09
C THR A 138 2.86 -3.74 -10.26
N LEU A 139 2.91 -2.91 -9.21
CA LEU A 139 3.48 -1.56 -9.28
C LEU A 139 4.96 -1.55 -9.70
N ALA A 140 5.67 -2.62 -9.39
CA ALA A 140 7.06 -2.79 -9.76
C ALA A 140 7.24 -3.59 -11.07
N SER A 141 6.17 -4.03 -11.72
CA SER A 141 6.25 -4.87 -12.93
C SER A 141 6.80 -4.13 -14.15
N GLY A 142 6.78 -2.80 -14.14
CA GLY A 142 7.46 -1.95 -15.12
C GLY A 142 8.97 -1.79 -14.88
N LEU A 143 9.45 -2.19 -13.70
CA LEU A 143 10.85 -2.21 -13.34
C LEU A 143 11.45 -3.57 -13.70
N GLY A 144 12.71 -3.63 -14.13
CA GLY A 144 13.39 -4.93 -14.27
C GLY A 144 13.49 -5.65 -12.93
N ASN A 145 13.57 -7.01 -12.95
CA ASN A 145 13.60 -7.84 -11.74
C ASN A 145 14.61 -7.36 -10.67
N GLY A 146 15.77 -6.86 -11.11
CA GLY A 146 16.79 -6.33 -10.19
C GLY A 146 16.35 -5.05 -9.46
N GLN A 147 15.63 -4.16 -10.14
CA GLN A 147 15.11 -2.93 -9.54
C GLN A 147 13.95 -3.23 -8.57
N THR A 148 13.04 -4.11 -8.97
CA THR A 148 11.95 -4.60 -8.12
C THR A 148 12.49 -5.16 -6.81
N ARG A 149 13.51 -6.03 -6.87
CA ARG A 149 14.17 -6.57 -5.67
C ARG A 149 14.83 -5.51 -4.80
N ARG A 150 15.42 -4.46 -5.40
CA ARG A 150 16.00 -3.33 -4.64
C ARG A 150 14.94 -2.54 -3.91
N VAL A 151 13.83 -2.21 -4.58
CA VAL A 151 12.71 -1.48 -3.97
C VAL A 151 12.10 -2.28 -2.84
N ALA A 152 11.81 -3.56 -3.05
CA ALA A 152 11.27 -4.45 -2.02
C ALA A 152 12.18 -4.47 -0.78
N ARG A 153 13.47 -4.75 -0.97
CA ARG A 153 14.47 -4.75 0.12
C ARG A 153 14.58 -3.40 0.82
N HIS A 154 14.52 -2.31 0.04
CA HIS A 154 14.55 -0.97 0.61
C HIS A 154 13.35 -0.70 1.50
N LEU A 155 12.20 -1.28 1.21
CA LEU A 155 11.00 -1.24 2.05
C LEU A 155 10.96 -2.34 3.12
N GLY A 156 11.92 -3.26 3.15
CA GLY A 156 12.00 -4.36 4.10
C GLY A 156 11.21 -5.60 3.71
N PHE A 157 10.77 -5.67 2.45
CA PHE A 157 10.10 -6.84 1.90
C PHE A 157 11.10 -7.77 1.21
N GLU A 158 10.75 -9.05 1.21
CA GLU A 158 11.40 -10.09 0.43
C GLU A 158 10.48 -10.50 -0.72
N LEU A 159 11.05 -10.72 -1.90
CA LEU A 159 10.30 -11.28 -3.03
C LEU A 159 10.39 -12.78 -2.99
N ILE A 160 9.22 -13.40 -2.97
CA ILE A 160 9.06 -14.86 -3.10
C ILE A 160 8.32 -15.11 -4.40
N GLU A 161 8.86 -16.00 -5.23
CA GLU A 161 8.22 -16.42 -6.45
C GLU A 161 7.35 -17.61 -6.12
N PRO A 162 6.02 -17.50 -6.27
CA PRO A 162 5.14 -18.63 -6.02
C PRO A 162 5.38 -19.74 -7.05
N PRO A 163 5.20 -21.01 -6.67
CA PRO A 163 5.38 -22.12 -7.59
C PRO A 163 4.39 -22.03 -8.75
N PRO A 164 4.81 -22.43 -9.98
CA PRO A 164 3.96 -22.36 -11.16
C PRO A 164 2.82 -23.41 -11.06
N SER A 165 1.60 -22.96 -10.76
CA SER A 165 0.41 -23.81 -10.76
C SER A 165 -0.66 -23.27 -11.70
N ARG A 166 -1.61 -24.14 -12.15
CA ARG A 166 -2.75 -23.70 -12.98
C ARG A 166 -3.68 -22.76 -12.23
N LEU A 167 -3.90 -23.01 -10.94
CA LEU A 167 -4.66 -22.13 -10.06
C LEU A 167 -3.99 -20.77 -9.90
N HIS A 168 -2.67 -20.76 -9.78
CA HIS A 168 -1.90 -19.51 -9.74
C HIS A 168 -2.08 -18.68 -11.02
N ARG A 169 -2.08 -19.31 -12.21
CA ARG A 169 -2.33 -18.60 -13.48
C ARG A 169 -3.73 -17.96 -13.53
N LEU A 170 -4.76 -18.70 -13.08
CA LEU A 170 -6.13 -18.18 -13.04
C LEU A 170 -6.24 -17.02 -12.05
N HIS A 171 -5.66 -17.16 -10.87
CA HIS A 171 -5.58 -16.09 -9.87
C HIS A 171 -4.84 -14.87 -10.43
N THR A 172 -3.71 -15.06 -11.08
CA THR A 172 -2.94 -13.99 -11.73
C THR A 172 -3.77 -13.25 -12.79
N PHE A 173 -4.53 -14.00 -13.60
CA PHE A 173 -5.40 -13.39 -14.63
C PHE A 173 -6.50 -12.54 -14.00
N THR A 174 -7.25 -13.09 -13.03
CA THR A 174 -8.37 -12.38 -12.39
C THR A 174 -7.90 -11.14 -11.66
N THR A 175 -6.78 -11.23 -10.96
CA THR A 175 -6.22 -10.09 -10.22
C THR A 175 -5.61 -9.05 -11.16
N SER A 176 -4.96 -9.47 -12.25
CA SER A 176 -4.46 -8.54 -13.27
C SER A 176 -5.60 -7.78 -13.94
N PHE A 177 -6.71 -8.46 -14.24
CA PHE A 177 -7.90 -7.81 -14.80
C PHE A 177 -8.51 -6.80 -13.82
N ASN A 178 -8.68 -7.19 -12.55
CA ASN A 178 -9.19 -6.30 -11.51
C ASN A 178 -8.28 -5.07 -11.33
N THR A 179 -6.97 -5.29 -11.23
CA THR A 179 -5.98 -4.20 -11.13
C THR A 179 -6.05 -3.27 -12.34
N TRP A 180 -6.17 -3.82 -13.56
CA TRP A 180 -6.33 -3.02 -14.76
C TRP A 180 -7.62 -2.19 -14.74
N ALA A 181 -8.75 -2.79 -14.34
CA ALA A 181 -10.04 -2.12 -14.26
C ALA A 181 -10.02 -0.97 -13.23
N LEU A 182 -9.44 -1.22 -12.05
CA LEU A 182 -9.26 -0.22 -11.00
C LEU A 182 -8.31 0.91 -11.46
N THR A 183 -7.19 0.56 -12.10
CA THR A 183 -6.25 1.55 -12.63
C THR A 183 -6.93 2.42 -13.68
N ARG A 184 -7.74 1.83 -14.58
CA ARG A 184 -8.52 2.57 -15.56
C ARG A 184 -9.52 3.52 -14.90
N ALA A 185 -10.16 3.11 -13.81
CA ALA A 185 -11.14 3.92 -13.10
C ALA A 185 -10.50 5.07 -12.32
N PHE A 186 -9.42 4.81 -11.60
CA PHE A 186 -8.87 5.75 -10.61
C PHE A 186 -7.57 6.45 -11.06
N ASN A 187 -6.78 5.84 -11.94
CA ASN A 187 -5.51 6.39 -12.41
C ASN A 187 -5.21 6.02 -13.89
N PRO A 188 -6.04 6.49 -14.84
CA PRO A 188 -5.92 6.09 -16.25
C PRO A 188 -4.56 6.45 -16.89
N ALA A 189 -3.87 7.47 -16.40
CA ALA A 189 -2.53 7.86 -16.85
C ALA A 189 -1.46 6.78 -16.58
N ALA A 190 -1.73 5.85 -15.66
CA ALA A 190 -0.83 4.75 -15.37
C ALA A 190 -0.94 3.57 -16.34
N LEU A 191 -2.09 3.42 -17.05
CA LEU A 191 -2.39 2.28 -17.93
C LEU A 191 -1.30 1.98 -18.99
N PRO A 192 -0.77 2.96 -19.75
CA PRO A 192 0.22 2.67 -20.79
C PRO A 192 1.52 2.06 -20.25
N ARG A 193 1.77 2.23 -18.95
CA ARG A 193 2.99 1.77 -18.27
C ARG A 193 2.77 0.52 -17.44
N GLN A 194 1.51 0.08 -17.31
CA GLN A 194 1.15 -1.09 -16.52
C GLN A 194 0.96 -2.29 -17.45
N PRO A 195 1.93 -3.22 -17.49
CA PRO A 195 1.80 -4.40 -18.33
C PRO A 195 0.72 -5.33 -17.79
N PHE A 196 -0.25 -5.66 -18.64
CA PHE A 196 -1.23 -6.70 -18.38
C PHE A 196 -0.52 -8.07 -18.35
N LEU A 197 -0.70 -8.87 -17.32
CA LEU A 197 -0.14 -10.22 -17.15
C LEU A 197 1.39 -10.33 -16.91
N ARG A 198 2.10 -9.30 -16.46
CA ARG A 198 3.52 -9.44 -16.14
C ARG A 198 3.78 -9.63 -14.65
N GLY A 199 4.62 -10.65 -14.38
CA GLY A 199 5.49 -10.76 -13.21
C GLY A 199 4.84 -10.48 -11.85
N TRP A 200 3.92 -11.37 -11.45
CA TRP A 200 3.45 -11.41 -10.08
C TRP A 200 4.58 -11.82 -9.16
N HIS A 201 4.94 -10.92 -8.25
CA HIS A 201 5.83 -11.23 -7.16
C HIS A 201 5.07 -11.06 -5.85
N GLU A 202 5.15 -12.04 -5.00
CA GLU A 202 4.70 -11.90 -3.63
C GLU A 202 5.76 -11.17 -2.82
N TRP A 203 5.35 -10.11 -2.17
CA TRP A 203 6.18 -9.30 -1.29
C TRP A 203 5.87 -9.69 0.14
N TRP A 204 6.84 -10.31 0.78
CA TRP A 204 6.67 -10.79 2.14
C TRP A 204 7.49 -9.98 3.13
N MET A 205 6.92 -9.74 4.31
CA MET A 205 7.60 -9.08 5.42
C MET A 205 7.19 -9.74 6.73
N SER A 206 8.16 -10.16 7.55
CA SER A 206 7.88 -10.63 8.90
C SER A 206 7.38 -9.50 9.79
N ARG A 207 6.57 -9.83 10.79
CA ARG A 207 6.18 -8.87 11.83
C ARG A 207 7.39 -8.32 12.57
N ALA A 208 8.42 -9.14 12.78
CA ALA A 208 9.67 -8.72 13.42
C ALA A 208 10.38 -7.65 12.59
N MET A 209 10.50 -7.84 11.26
CA MET A 209 11.07 -6.86 10.34
C MET A 209 10.25 -5.57 10.31
N LEU A 210 8.92 -5.69 10.21
CA LEU A 210 8.00 -4.56 10.21
C LEU A 210 8.22 -3.70 11.47
N ARG A 211 8.21 -4.32 12.65
CA ARG A 211 8.48 -3.63 13.93
C ARG A 211 9.86 -3.00 13.97
N ARG A 212 10.90 -3.74 13.60
CA ARG A 212 12.28 -3.25 13.64
C ARG A 212 12.45 -1.99 12.79
N ARG A 213 11.80 -1.95 11.64
CA ARG A 213 11.99 -0.89 10.65
C ARG A 213 11.10 0.32 10.88
N TYR A 214 9.86 0.10 11.29
CA TYR A 214 8.82 1.15 11.28
C TYR A 214 8.32 1.55 12.67
N ALA A 215 8.43 0.71 13.72
CA ALA A 215 7.94 1.06 15.05
C ALA A 215 8.69 2.24 15.70
N ARG A 216 9.98 2.45 15.38
CA ARG A 216 10.76 3.56 15.92
C ARG A 216 10.28 4.93 15.47
N SER A 217 9.75 5.02 14.24
CA SER A 217 9.23 6.27 13.70
C SER A 217 7.88 6.68 14.32
N ALA A 218 7.08 5.73 14.78
CA ALA A 218 5.83 5.98 15.50
C ALA A 218 6.08 6.69 16.84
N ARG A 219 7.11 6.28 17.60
CA ARG A 219 7.48 6.91 18.87
C ARG A 219 7.92 8.38 18.73
N HIS A 220 8.58 8.73 17.64
CA HIS A 220 9.02 10.13 17.40
C HIS A 220 7.85 11.06 17.07
N ARG A 221 6.73 10.56 16.53
CA ARG A 221 5.55 11.35 16.20
C ARG A 221 4.65 11.58 17.42
N ALA A 222 4.57 10.63 18.34
CA ALA A 222 3.83 10.78 19.61
C ALA A 222 4.38 11.90 20.50
N ILE A 223 5.62 12.37 20.25
CA ILE A 223 6.30 13.45 21.00
C ILE A 223 6.00 14.84 20.40
N ARG A 224 5.41 14.94 19.20
CA ARG A 224 4.93 16.22 18.66
C ARG A 224 3.50 16.47 19.13
N PRO A 225 3.27 17.35 20.13
CA PRO A 225 1.92 17.72 20.52
C PRO A 225 1.20 18.32 19.31
N ALA A 226 -0.04 17.89 19.09
CA ALA A 226 -0.93 18.55 18.15
C ALA A 226 -1.00 20.03 18.57
N ILE A 227 -0.48 20.91 17.72
CA ILE A 227 -0.73 22.35 17.86
C ILE A 227 -2.23 22.49 17.58
N ARG A 228 -3.01 22.55 18.65
CA ARG A 228 -4.42 22.87 18.62
C ARG A 228 -4.57 24.24 17.95
N SER A 229 -5.19 24.25 16.79
CA SER A 229 -5.84 25.43 16.23
C SER A 229 -7.06 25.72 17.12
N GLY A 230 -6.85 26.47 18.17
CA GLY A 230 -7.90 26.91 19.07
C GLY A 230 -7.43 28.16 19.76
N ASP A 231 -7.81 29.28 19.20
CA ASP A 231 -8.38 30.45 19.85
C ASP A 231 -8.37 31.63 18.87
N ARG A 232 -9.45 31.77 18.18
CA ARG A 232 -9.92 33.09 17.74
C ARG A 232 -11.36 33.20 18.23
N MET A 233 -11.50 33.71 19.45
CA MET A 233 -12.68 34.43 19.90
C MET A 233 -12.19 35.53 20.83
N ALA A 234 -12.18 36.72 20.37
CA ALA A 234 -12.56 37.96 21.01
C ALA A 234 -12.28 39.11 20.02
#